data_fbcfa4cee360506195bb36194a6d72ac
#
_entry.id   fbcfa4cee360506195bb36194a6d72ac
#
_cell.length_a   1.000
_cell.length_b   1.000
_cell.length_c   1.000
_cell.angle_alpha   90.00
_cell.angle_beta   90.00
_cell.angle_gamma   90.00
#
_symmetry.space_group_name_H-M   'P 1'
#
loop_
_entity.id
_entity.type
_entity.pdbx_description
1 polymer ?
#
loop_
_entity_poly.entity_id
_entity_poly.type
_entity_poly.pdbx_seq_one_letter_code
_entity_poly.pdbx_strand_id
1 'polypeptide(L)'
;MKIRNLFLSFVRLATGEVLGRIATFALFAYVSRYFGVQVLGIVALGQTVASYVMECSDQGLKLIGARVLARHHELVSHVVPLVVKRRAMLTAAAVALGALYAVIGPIPPEARACVLAFDLAVVPYAFALDWVAWALGHFGVLSLWRSGVSIVYVGLAVVAMRLTMRPIASIAGANILSALLGAGFLWVIWNRRWSRSSSGAPEAALLAAASDQLRVTRVLPLGLSNLLNLVFMNVDILLLGAMTTTHEVGRYSAACKPLYIIFTGFWLLTDVLYPHLANIEAGPRAHNALLLALAGLAVLASVAALVLGLLAPRILTVIYGSTLGAAGLFRVLLIALPLDFCFSLLWTVLVSRGYDRAVLYSLAAAASMNVVLNLVFIPRFHADAAAWATVASYALLFTAVLIFVLRKKVLASAEKGDPVTAPVWA
;
A
#
# COMPACT_ATOMS: atom_id res chain seq x y z
N MET A 1 -11.82 26.15 5.71
CA MET A 1 -10.51 25.88 6.38
C MET A 1 -9.41 26.61 5.63
N LYS A 2 -8.47 27.35 6.29
CA LYS A 2 -7.43 28.11 5.56
C LYS A 2 -6.48 27.12 4.87
N ILE A 3 -6.11 27.36 3.61
CA ILE A 3 -5.20 26.51 2.78
C ILE A 3 -3.94 26.12 3.55
N ARG A 4 -3.39 27.05 4.36
CA ARG A 4 -2.25 26.80 5.26
C ARG A 4 -2.49 25.65 6.24
N ASN A 5 -3.70 25.50 6.80
CA ASN A 5 -4.00 24.45 7.77
C ASN A 5 -4.14 23.08 7.08
N LEU A 6 -4.68 23.04 5.86
CA LEU A 6 -4.71 21.84 5.03
C LEU A 6 -3.30 21.36 4.69
N PHE A 7 -2.45 22.28 4.24
CA PHE A 7 -1.04 21.98 3.93
C PHE A 7 -0.28 21.45 5.16
N LEU A 8 -0.42 22.10 6.32
CA LEU A 8 0.22 21.63 7.56
C LEU A 8 -0.30 20.26 8.01
N SER A 9 -1.59 19.99 7.83
CA SER A 9 -2.17 18.68 8.13
C SER A 9 -1.62 17.58 7.21
N PHE A 10 -1.51 17.90 5.93
CA PHE A 10 -0.90 17.01 4.94
C PHE A 10 0.58 16.72 5.26
N VAL A 11 1.37 17.76 5.53
CA VAL A 11 2.80 17.60 5.90
C VAL A 11 2.94 16.71 7.14
N ARG A 12 2.11 16.90 8.16
CA ARG A 12 2.12 16.04 9.36
C ARG A 12 1.82 14.59 9.02
N LEU A 13 0.81 14.34 8.19
CA LEU A 13 0.44 12.98 7.79
C LEU A 13 1.55 12.31 6.97
N ALA A 14 2.08 13.02 5.97
CA ALA A 14 3.17 12.53 5.13
C ALA A 14 4.44 12.25 5.95
N THR A 15 4.78 13.12 6.91
CA THR A 15 5.92 12.90 7.81
C THR A 15 5.75 11.61 8.62
N GLY A 16 4.57 11.35 9.18
CA GLY A 16 4.29 10.13 9.94
C GLY A 16 4.42 8.86 9.08
N GLU A 17 3.91 8.91 7.85
CA GLU A 17 4.01 7.79 6.89
C GLU A 17 5.45 7.52 6.49
N VAL A 18 6.20 8.56 6.10
CA VAL A 18 7.62 8.43 5.70
C VAL A 18 8.48 7.90 6.84
N LEU A 19 8.32 8.44 8.05
CA LEU A 19 9.05 7.95 9.23
C LEU A 19 8.76 6.48 9.52
N GLY A 20 7.50 6.07 9.44
CA GLY A 20 7.09 4.67 9.62
C GLY A 20 7.74 3.74 8.58
N ARG A 21 7.77 4.15 7.31
CA ARG A 21 8.38 3.36 6.23
C ARG A 21 9.91 3.28 6.36
N ILE A 22 10.56 4.38 6.70
CA ILE A 22 12.01 4.40 6.95
C ILE A 22 12.35 3.48 8.14
N ALA A 23 11.60 3.55 9.23
CA ALA A 23 11.81 2.68 10.39
C ALA A 23 11.67 1.19 10.01
N THR A 24 10.59 0.83 9.31
CA THR A 24 10.39 -0.56 8.86
C THR A 24 11.48 -1.01 7.90
N PHE A 25 11.91 -0.15 6.98
CA PHE A 25 13.02 -0.44 6.08
C PHE A 25 14.35 -0.64 6.83
N ALA A 26 14.63 0.18 7.84
CA ALA A 26 15.80 -0.01 8.70
C ALA A 26 15.78 -1.38 9.42
N LEU A 27 14.59 -1.86 9.82
CA LEU A 27 14.45 -3.22 10.35
C LEU A 27 14.83 -4.29 9.31
N PHE A 28 14.40 -4.14 8.05
CA PHE A 28 14.80 -5.07 6.98
C PHE A 28 16.31 -5.06 6.75
N ALA A 29 16.92 -3.87 6.74
CA ALA A 29 18.36 -3.75 6.63
C ALA A 29 19.08 -4.42 7.80
N TYR A 30 18.60 -4.24 9.02
CA TYR A 30 19.11 -4.89 10.22
C TYR A 30 19.00 -6.43 10.13
N VAL A 31 17.83 -6.94 9.78
CA VAL A 31 17.58 -8.38 9.63
C VAL A 31 18.52 -9.00 8.61
N SER A 32 18.64 -8.36 7.46
CA SER A 32 19.50 -8.86 6.39
C SER A 32 20.99 -8.88 6.77
N ARG A 33 21.46 -7.84 7.48
CA ARG A 33 22.87 -7.73 7.92
C ARG A 33 23.26 -8.77 8.94
N TYR A 34 22.38 -9.06 9.89
CA TYR A 34 22.72 -9.90 11.05
C TYR A 34 22.25 -11.34 10.91
N PHE A 35 21.17 -11.58 10.13
CA PHE A 35 20.55 -12.90 10.00
C PHE A 35 20.53 -13.43 8.56
N GLY A 36 20.95 -12.62 7.60
CA GLY A 36 21.11 -13.02 6.21
C GLY A 36 19.86 -12.92 5.35
N VAL A 37 20.04 -13.17 4.06
CA VAL A 37 19.03 -13.01 3.00
C VAL A 37 17.86 -13.98 3.13
N GLN A 38 18.11 -15.20 3.63
CA GLN A 38 17.08 -16.21 3.81
C GLN A 38 16.03 -15.79 4.85
N VAL A 39 16.48 -15.27 6.00
CA VAL A 39 15.56 -14.75 7.04
C VAL A 39 14.80 -13.53 6.52
N LEU A 40 15.45 -12.66 5.72
CA LEU A 40 14.78 -11.56 5.04
C LEU A 40 13.65 -12.06 4.14
N GLY A 41 13.88 -13.15 3.37
CA GLY A 41 12.87 -13.76 2.52
C GLY A 41 11.69 -14.35 3.28
N ILE A 42 11.96 -15.05 4.39
CA ILE A 42 10.93 -15.58 5.28
C ILE A 42 10.03 -14.45 5.82
N VAL A 43 10.63 -13.37 6.31
CA VAL A 43 9.90 -12.21 6.83
C VAL A 43 9.12 -11.49 5.73
N ALA A 44 9.72 -11.33 4.54
CA ALA A 44 9.04 -10.70 3.41
C ALA A 44 7.80 -11.51 2.96
N LEU A 45 7.91 -12.83 2.91
CA LEU A 45 6.78 -13.71 2.58
C LEU A 45 5.67 -13.60 3.63
N GLY A 46 6.01 -13.66 4.92
CA GLY A 46 5.04 -13.49 6.01
C GLY A 46 4.30 -12.15 5.94
N GLN A 47 5.03 -11.05 5.72
CA GLN A 47 4.42 -9.73 5.56
C GLN A 47 3.54 -9.63 4.32
N THR A 48 3.94 -10.26 3.21
CA THR A 48 3.14 -10.24 1.98
C THR A 48 1.82 -10.97 2.18
N VAL A 49 1.82 -12.18 2.75
CA VAL A 49 0.58 -12.90 3.07
C VAL A 49 -0.31 -12.09 4.01
N ALA A 50 0.26 -11.53 5.08
CA ALA A 50 -0.50 -10.69 6.02
C ALA A 50 -1.10 -9.45 5.33
N SER A 51 -0.43 -8.87 4.32
CA SER A 51 -0.98 -7.76 3.55
C SER A 51 -2.23 -8.16 2.76
N TYR A 52 -2.24 -9.36 2.16
CA TYR A 52 -3.44 -9.90 1.50
C TYR A 52 -4.57 -10.18 2.49
N VAL A 53 -4.25 -10.79 3.64
CA VAL A 53 -5.22 -11.04 4.70
C VAL A 53 -5.81 -9.73 5.23
N MET A 54 -4.98 -8.69 5.40
CA MET A 54 -5.41 -7.37 5.84
C MET A 54 -6.33 -6.69 4.83
N GLU A 55 -6.03 -6.78 3.53
CA GLU A 55 -6.89 -6.22 2.48
C GLU A 55 -8.23 -6.97 2.39
N CYS A 56 -8.21 -8.32 2.47
CA CYS A 56 -9.42 -9.12 2.57
C CYS A 56 -10.26 -8.81 3.82
N SER A 57 -9.62 -8.40 4.92
CA SER A 57 -10.28 -8.02 6.17
C SER A 57 -10.97 -6.66 6.10
N ASP A 58 -10.47 -5.76 5.26
CA ASP A 58 -10.98 -4.38 5.17
C ASP A 58 -12.03 -4.21 4.07
N GLN A 59 -11.81 -4.78 2.90
CA GLN A 59 -12.69 -4.71 1.73
C GLN A 59 -13.19 -3.28 1.42
N GLY A 60 -12.43 -2.23 1.81
CA GLY A 60 -12.82 -0.83 1.65
C GLY A 60 -13.77 -0.28 2.74
N LEU A 61 -14.09 -1.06 3.78
CA LEU A 61 -14.97 -0.62 4.87
C LEU A 61 -14.46 0.62 5.60
N LYS A 62 -13.14 0.73 5.81
CA LYS A 62 -12.53 1.93 6.40
C LYS A 62 -12.82 3.18 5.56
N LEU A 63 -12.65 3.07 4.25
CA LEU A 63 -12.80 4.20 3.34
C LEU A 63 -14.26 4.67 3.25
N ILE A 64 -15.20 3.74 3.11
CA ILE A 64 -16.64 4.08 3.09
C ILE A 64 -17.09 4.59 4.46
N GLY A 65 -16.66 3.94 5.55
CA GLY A 65 -16.93 4.41 6.92
C GLY A 65 -16.41 5.82 7.16
N ALA A 66 -15.20 6.13 6.70
CA ALA A 66 -14.62 7.46 6.80
C ALA A 66 -15.41 8.50 5.99
N ARG A 67 -15.88 8.16 4.78
CA ARG A 67 -16.74 9.04 3.97
C ARG A 67 -18.05 9.38 4.69
N VAL A 68 -18.70 8.37 5.25
CA VAL A 68 -19.96 8.56 6.00
C VAL A 68 -19.72 9.46 7.19
N LEU A 69 -18.67 9.22 7.97
CA LEU A 69 -18.36 10.04 9.15
C LEU A 69 -17.89 11.46 8.81
N ALA A 70 -17.19 11.65 7.69
CA ALA A 70 -16.75 12.97 7.25
C ALA A 70 -17.93 13.89 6.88
N ARG A 71 -19.05 13.30 6.42
CA ARG A 71 -20.30 14.04 6.10
C ARG A 71 -21.23 14.15 7.30
N HIS A 72 -21.23 13.16 8.19
CA HIS A 72 -22.18 12.98 9.28
C HIS A 72 -21.44 12.59 10.56
N HIS A 73 -20.79 13.58 11.19
CA HIS A 73 -20.03 13.37 12.44
C HIS A 73 -20.91 12.86 13.59
N GLU A 74 -22.21 13.20 13.57
CA GLU A 74 -23.20 12.76 14.55
C GLU A 74 -23.41 11.24 14.56
N LEU A 75 -23.10 10.55 13.47
CA LEU A 75 -23.25 9.08 13.35
C LEU A 75 -22.09 8.29 13.94
N VAL A 76 -21.10 8.93 14.52
CA VAL A 76 -19.86 8.30 14.97
C VAL A 76 -20.12 7.14 15.94
N SER A 77 -21.05 7.30 16.88
CA SER A 77 -21.42 6.25 17.86
C SER A 77 -22.11 5.03 17.26
N HIS A 78 -22.69 5.14 16.07
CA HIS A 78 -23.43 4.08 15.39
C HIS A 78 -22.59 3.42 14.29
N VAL A 79 -21.92 4.22 13.48
CA VAL A 79 -21.11 3.73 12.33
C VAL A 79 -19.87 2.99 12.80
N VAL A 80 -19.18 3.48 13.85
CA VAL A 80 -17.93 2.85 14.30
C VAL A 80 -18.13 1.42 14.79
N PRO A 81 -19.09 1.12 15.71
CA PRO A 81 -19.35 -0.26 16.11
C PRO A 81 -19.75 -1.16 14.94
N LEU A 82 -20.55 -0.65 14.01
CA LEU A 82 -20.98 -1.40 12.82
C LEU A 82 -19.80 -1.78 11.93
N VAL A 83 -18.92 -0.83 11.62
CA VAL A 83 -17.71 -1.08 10.81
C VAL A 83 -16.78 -2.03 11.52
N VAL A 84 -16.51 -1.82 12.82
CA VAL A 84 -15.64 -2.70 13.62
C VAL A 84 -16.20 -4.13 13.65
N LYS A 85 -17.50 -4.31 13.88
CA LYS A 85 -18.14 -5.64 13.87
C LYS A 85 -17.96 -6.35 12.53
N ARG A 86 -18.24 -5.66 11.41
CA ARG A 86 -18.10 -6.23 10.07
C ARG A 86 -16.64 -6.57 9.74
N ARG A 87 -15.72 -5.68 10.09
CA ARG A 87 -14.27 -5.94 9.91
C ARG A 87 -13.82 -7.12 10.76
N ALA A 88 -14.26 -7.24 12.02
CA ALA A 88 -13.92 -8.38 12.86
C ALA A 88 -14.37 -9.71 12.24
N MET A 89 -15.58 -9.77 11.66
CA MET A 89 -16.08 -10.97 10.96
C MET A 89 -15.24 -11.29 9.72
N LEU A 90 -14.95 -10.28 8.89
CA LEU A 90 -14.11 -10.46 7.69
C LEU A 90 -12.67 -10.86 8.08
N THR A 91 -12.13 -10.26 9.14
CA THR A 91 -10.80 -10.60 9.65
C THR A 91 -10.75 -12.04 10.13
N ALA A 92 -11.74 -12.51 10.86
CA ALA A 92 -11.79 -13.91 11.30
C ALA A 92 -11.78 -14.88 10.12
N ALA A 93 -12.57 -14.60 9.07
CA ALA A 93 -12.58 -15.40 7.85
C ALA A 93 -11.25 -15.29 7.07
N ALA A 94 -10.69 -14.08 6.93
CA ALA A 94 -9.44 -13.86 6.19
C ALA A 94 -8.24 -14.50 6.90
N VAL A 95 -8.14 -14.38 8.22
CA VAL A 95 -7.11 -15.04 9.04
C VAL A 95 -7.25 -16.57 8.98
N ALA A 96 -8.46 -17.11 9.01
CA ALA A 96 -8.66 -18.55 8.83
C ALA A 96 -8.19 -19.03 7.44
N LEU A 97 -8.47 -18.26 6.39
CA LEU A 97 -7.98 -18.56 5.03
C LEU A 97 -6.46 -18.41 4.92
N GLY A 98 -5.87 -17.38 5.52
CA GLY A 98 -4.44 -17.17 5.59
C GLY A 98 -3.73 -18.31 6.34
N ALA A 99 -4.28 -18.73 7.47
CA ALA A 99 -3.77 -19.87 8.24
C ALA A 99 -3.89 -21.18 7.44
N LEU A 100 -5.02 -21.40 6.76
CA LEU A 100 -5.20 -22.56 5.88
C LEU A 100 -4.15 -22.55 4.76
N TYR A 101 -3.94 -21.40 4.11
CA TYR A 101 -2.88 -21.24 3.10
C TYR A 101 -1.48 -21.50 3.67
N ALA A 102 -1.18 -21.06 4.90
CA ALA A 102 0.10 -21.34 5.54
C ALA A 102 0.34 -22.84 5.81
N VAL A 103 -0.72 -23.60 6.09
CA VAL A 103 -0.62 -25.04 6.41
C VAL A 103 -0.57 -25.90 5.16
N ILE A 104 -1.47 -25.68 4.20
CA ILE A 104 -1.63 -26.55 3.02
C ILE A 104 -1.09 -25.94 1.72
N GLY A 105 -0.84 -24.62 1.70
CA GLY A 105 -0.35 -23.92 0.54
C GLY A 105 1.12 -24.25 0.19
N PRO A 106 1.55 -23.89 -1.01
CA PRO A 106 2.92 -24.13 -1.48
C PRO A 106 3.89 -23.11 -0.84
N ILE A 107 4.03 -23.16 0.48
CA ILE A 107 4.93 -22.29 1.25
C ILE A 107 6.10 -23.12 1.78
N PRO A 108 7.35 -22.62 1.67
CA PRO A 108 8.51 -23.28 2.27
C PRO A 108 8.27 -23.58 3.77
N PRO A 109 8.57 -24.80 4.24
CA PRO A 109 8.28 -25.20 5.63
C PRO A 109 8.84 -24.23 6.69
N GLU A 110 10.03 -23.68 6.44
CA GLU A 110 10.69 -22.72 7.31
C GLU A 110 9.97 -21.38 7.42
N ALA A 111 9.13 -21.03 6.43
CA ALA A 111 8.36 -19.77 6.42
C ALA A 111 6.98 -19.91 7.06
N ARG A 112 6.43 -21.13 7.21
CA ARG A 112 5.05 -21.36 7.68
C ARG A 112 4.75 -20.71 9.04
N ALA A 113 5.65 -20.90 10.00
CA ALA A 113 5.51 -20.32 11.33
C ALA A 113 5.52 -18.77 11.30
N CYS A 114 6.35 -18.20 10.44
CA CYS A 114 6.41 -16.76 10.22
C CYS A 114 5.11 -16.24 9.60
N VAL A 115 4.60 -16.90 8.57
CA VAL A 115 3.34 -16.55 7.91
C VAL A 115 2.19 -16.58 8.90
N LEU A 116 2.03 -17.65 9.70
CA LEU A 116 1.00 -17.76 10.72
C LEU A 116 1.09 -16.65 11.78
N ALA A 117 2.30 -16.32 12.21
CA ALA A 117 2.50 -15.30 13.22
C ALA A 117 2.18 -13.88 12.70
N PHE A 118 2.53 -13.58 11.43
CA PHE A 118 2.15 -12.32 10.79
C PHE A 118 0.66 -12.25 10.49
N ASP A 119 0.04 -13.36 10.15
CA ASP A 119 -1.41 -13.47 9.94
C ASP A 119 -2.18 -13.15 11.24
N LEU A 120 -1.75 -13.69 12.37
CA LEU A 120 -2.31 -13.34 13.67
C LEU A 120 -2.14 -11.86 14.03
N ALA A 121 -1.08 -11.21 13.56
CA ALA A 121 -0.87 -9.78 13.78
C ALA A 121 -1.91 -8.90 13.06
N VAL A 122 -2.66 -9.43 12.09
CA VAL A 122 -3.75 -8.71 11.42
C VAL A 122 -4.94 -8.49 12.35
N VAL A 123 -5.16 -9.39 13.33
CA VAL A 123 -6.31 -9.31 14.24
C VAL A 123 -6.39 -7.97 15.00
N PRO A 124 -5.34 -7.48 15.66
CA PRO A 124 -5.37 -6.16 16.31
C PRO A 124 -5.64 -4.99 15.34
N TYR A 125 -5.15 -5.07 14.10
CA TYR A 125 -5.39 -4.04 13.09
C TYR A 125 -6.86 -3.94 12.66
N ALA A 126 -7.63 -5.03 12.78
CA ALA A 126 -9.08 -5.01 12.54
C ALA A 126 -9.82 -4.03 13.46
N PHE A 127 -9.31 -3.88 14.67
CA PHE A 127 -9.87 -3.00 15.72
C PHE A 127 -9.25 -1.59 15.71
N ALA A 128 -8.30 -1.29 14.84
CA ALA A 128 -7.71 0.04 14.75
C ALA A 128 -8.73 1.07 14.22
N LEU A 129 -8.85 2.20 14.92
CA LEU A 129 -9.76 3.31 14.61
C LEU A 129 -9.05 4.46 13.87
N ASP A 130 -7.99 4.16 13.12
CA ASP A 130 -7.20 5.10 12.32
C ASP A 130 -8.07 5.85 11.29
N TRP A 131 -9.01 5.16 10.68
CA TRP A 131 -9.97 5.71 9.73
C TRP A 131 -10.95 6.71 10.37
N VAL A 132 -11.27 6.56 11.66
CA VAL A 132 -12.09 7.52 12.42
C VAL A 132 -11.29 8.81 12.65
N ALA A 133 -10.01 8.69 13.05
CA ALA A 133 -9.13 9.84 13.18
C ALA A 133 -9.00 10.62 11.87
N TRP A 134 -8.94 9.90 10.75
CA TRP A 134 -8.92 10.48 9.41
C TRP A 134 -10.21 11.18 9.07
N ALA A 135 -11.36 10.53 9.25
CA ALA A 135 -12.69 11.09 8.98
C ALA A 135 -12.99 12.36 9.77
N LEU A 136 -12.56 12.39 11.04
CA LEU A 136 -12.77 13.53 11.94
C LEU A 136 -11.69 14.63 11.80
N GLY A 137 -10.75 14.51 10.85
CA GLY A 137 -9.70 15.49 10.61
C GLY A 137 -8.60 15.53 11.68
N HIS A 138 -8.50 14.51 12.53
CA HIS A 138 -7.47 14.42 13.58
C HIS A 138 -6.13 13.91 13.05
N PHE A 139 -5.59 14.59 12.03
CA PHE A 139 -4.37 14.19 11.32
C PHE A 139 -3.13 14.07 12.23
N GLY A 140 -3.06 14.86 13.29
CA GLY A 140 -1.97 14.78 14.28
C GLY A 140 -1.99 13.44 15.04
N VAL A 141 -3.18 12.96 15.44
CA VAL A 141 -3.36 11.66 16.09
C VAL A 141 -3.00 10.53 15.12
N LEU A 142 -3.45 10.64 13.86
CA LEU A 142 -3.18 9.65 12.83
C LEU A 142 -1.69 9.55 12.50
N SER A 143 -0.99 10.69 12.39
CA SER A 143 0.46 10.74 12.18
C SER A 143 1.23 10.10 13.33
N LEU A 144 0.88 10.49 14.58
CA LEU A 144 1.49 9.92 15.78
C LEU A 144 1.26 8.41 15.89
N TRP A 145 0.06 7.94 15.55
CA TRP A 145 -0.27 6.52 15.55
C TRP A 145 0.54 5.76 14.50
N ARG A 146 0.60 6.24 13.24
CA ARG A 146 1.33 5.58 12.15
C ARG A 146 2.82 5.47 12.43
N SER A 147 3.46 6.59 12.78
CA SER A 147 4.88 6.60 13.13
C SER A 147 5.16 5.85 14.43
N GLY A 148 4.32 6.03 15.45
CA GLY A 148 4.47 5.40 16.77
C GLY A 148 4.40 3.89 16.70
N VAL A 149 3.40 3.31 16.03
CA VAL A 149 3.30 1.85 15.85
C VAL A 149 4.52 1.29 15.14
N SER A 150 4.99 1.96 14.07
CA SER A 150 6.17 1.51 13.33
C SER A 150 7.45 1.60 14.15
N ILE A 151 7.66 2.68 14.89
CA ILE A 151 8.85 2.85 15.75
C ILE A 151 8.84 1.84 16.90
N VAL A 152 7.70 1.64 17.55
CA VAL A 152 7.53 0.64 18.61
C VAL A 152 7.78 -0.77 18.06
N TYR A 153 7.21 -1.09 16.90
CA TYR A 153 7.46 -2.37 16.23
C TYR A 153 8.96 -2.62 16.02
N VAL A 154 9.66 -1.66 15.42
CA VAL A 154 11.09 -1.78 15.12
C VAL A 154 11.91 -1.88 16.42
N GLY A 155 11.63 -1.03 17.41
CA GLY A 155 12.31 -1.06 18.71
C GLY A 155 12.14 -2.40 19.42
N LEU A 156 10.90 -2.89 19.53
CA LEU A 156 10.62 -4.18 20.13
C LEU A 156 11.27 -5.34 19.38
N ALA A 157 11.22 -5.32 18.05
CA ALA A 157 11.83 -6.36 17.21
C ALA A 157 13.35 -6.42 17.42
N VAL A 158 14.04 -5.26 17.38
CA VAL A 158 15.49 -5.20 17.56
C VAL A 158 15.89 -5.65 18.96
N VAL A 159 15.21 -5.18 20.01
CA VAL A 159 15.49 -5.57 21.39
C VAL A 159 15.26 -7.07 21.55
N ALA A 160 14.11 -7.59 21.11
CA ALA A 160 13.80 -9.02 21.24
C ALA A 160 14.80 -9.89 20.44
N MET A 161 15.21 -9.49 19.25
CA MET A 161 16.23 -10.22 18.46
C MET A 161 17.59 -10.27 19.18
N ARG A 162 17.97 -9.17 19.83
CA ARG A 162 19.23 -9.11 20.61
C ARG A 162 19.20 -10.00 21.85
N LEU A 163 18.05 -10.11 22.49
CA LEU A 163 17.88 -10.90 23.71
C LEU A 163 17.72 -12.40 23.43
N THR A 164 17.00 -12.76 22.36
CA THR A 164 16.60 -14.16 22.13
C THR A 164 17.38 -14.86 21.03
N MET A 165 18.03 -14.09 20.15
CA MET A 165 18.66 -14.58 18.91
C MET A 165 17.71 -15.35 17.99
N ARG A 166 16.39 -15.15 18.14
CA ARG A 166 15.31 -15.77 17.35
C ARG A 166 14.63 -14.71 16.47
N PRO A 167 15.18 -14.39 15.28
CA PRO A 167 14.74 -13.24 14.50
C PRO A 167 13.26 -13.32 14.09
N ILE A 168 12.79 -14.48 13.61
CA ILE A 168 11.42 -14.66 13.12
C ILE A 168 10.40 -14.45 14.25
N ALA A 169 10.58 -15.13 15.39
CA ALA A 169 9.70 -15.00 16.53
C ALA A 169 9.70 -13.58 17.11
N SER A 170 10.87 -12.94 17.17
CA SER A 170 11.02 -11.56 17.67
C SER A 170 10.29 -10.54 16.80
N ILE A 171 10.43 -10.65 15.48
CA ILE A 171 9.78 -9.76 14.52
C ILE A 171 8.26 -9.95 14.56
N ALA A 172 7.80 -11.19 14.53
CA ALA A 172 6.38 -11.51 14.57
C ALA A 172 5.71 -11.09 15.89
N GLY A 173 6.33 -11.40 17.02
CA GLY A 173 5.85 -10.99 18.34
C GLY A 173 5.84 -9.46 18.52
N ALA A 174 6.86 -8.78 18.05
CA ALA A 174 6.92 -7.32 18.06
C ALA A 174 5.81 -6.70 17.20
N ASN A 175 5.48 -7.30 16.04
CA ASN A 175 4.40 -6.85 15.18
C ASN A 175 3.03 -6.97 15.88
N ILE A 176 2.75 -8.13 16.49
CA ILE A 176 1.50 -8.35 17.26
C ILE A 176 1.40 -7.33 18.40
N LEU A 177 2.46 -7.19 19.21
CA LEU A 177 2.45 -6.30 20.36
C LEU A 177 2.30 -4.83 19.98
N SER A 178 3.01 -4.37 18.94
CA SER A 178 2.89 -2.99 18.44
C SER A 178 1.50 -2.71 17.88
N ALA A 179 0.88 -3.68 17.20
CA ALA A 179 -0.48 -3.56 16.68
C ALA A 179 -1.51 -3.48 17.82
N LEU A 180 -1.36 -4.29 18.88
CA LEU A 180 -2.21 -4.24 20.07
C LEU A 180 -2.08 -2.89 20.79
N LEU A 181 -0.86 -2.42 21.01
CA LEU A 181 -0.61 -1.12 21.64
C LEU A 181 -1.19 0.02 20.81
N GLY A 182 -1.02 -0.04 19.48
CA GLY A 182 -1.57 0.95 18.56
C GLY A 182 -3.10 0.97 18.52
N ALA A 183 -3.74 -0.19 18.49
CA ALA A 183 -5.20 -0.30 18.58
C ALA A 183 -5.70 0.21 19.93
N GLY A 184 -5.07 -0.21 21.03
CA GLY A 184 -5.41 0.24 22.40
C GLY A 184 -5.30 1.75 22.56
N PHE A 185 -4.25 2.37 22.01
CA PHE A 185 -4.09 3.84 22.01
C PHE A 185 -5.29 4.55 21.35
N LEU A 186 -5.72 4.09 20.18
CA LEU A 186 -6.88 4.67 19.50
C LEU A 186 -8.19 4.44 20.25
N TRP A 187 -8.38 3.28 20.90
CA TRP A 187 -9.54 3.01 21.72
C TRP A 187 -9.60 3.88 23.00
N VAL A 188 -8.46 4.20 23.59
CA VAL A 188 -8.41 5.17 24.70
C VAL A 188 -8.85 6.56 24.24
N ILE A 189 -8.42 7.00 23.05
CA ILE A 189 -8.86 8.28 22.48
C ILE A 189 -10.35 8.23 22.15
N TRP A 190 -10.83 7.12 21.56
CA TRP A 190 -12.25 6.89 21.30
C TRP A 190 -13.09 7.08 22.53
N ASN A 191 -12.79 6.36 23.62
CA ASN A 191 -13.57 6.43 24.85
C ASN A 191 -13.53 7.81 25.53
N ARG A 192 -12.40 8.51 25.43
CA ARG A 192 -12.25 9.83 26.10
C ARG A 192 -12.84 10.98 25.32
N ARG A 193 -12.80 10.95 24.01
CA ARG A 193 -13.10 12.11 23.15
C ARG A 193 -14.18 11.85 22.11
N TRP A 194 -14.05 10.80 21.30
CA TRP A 194 -14.87 10.66 20.10
C TRP A 194 -16.25 10.05 20.37
N SER A 195 -16.37 9.10 21.30
CA SER A 195 -17.65 8.49 21.65
C SER A 195 -18.65 9.48 22.28
N ARG A 196 -18.15 10.57 22.86
CA ARG A 196 -18.96 11.60 23.54
C ARG A 196 -19.44 12.73 22.60
N SER A 197 -18.97 12.75 21.36
CA SER A 197 -19.30 13.83 20.41
C SER A 197 -20.69 13.71 19.80
N SER A 198 -21.40 12.61 20.01
CA SER A 198 -22.77 12.42 19.51
C SER A 198 -23.79 12.76 20.58
N SER A 199 -24.23 14.00 20.63
CA SER A 199 -25.35 14.45 21.47
C SER A 199 -26.63 14.49 20.63
N GLY A 200 -27.44 13.47 20.68
CA GLY A 200 -28.75 13.35 20.03
C GLY A 200 -29.00 11.99 19.39
N ALA A 201 -30.25 11.56 19.32
CA ALA A 201 -30.63 10.39 18.53
C ALA A 201 -30.62 10.78 17.05
N PRO A 202 -29.79 10.15 16.20
CA PRO A 202 -29.77 10.46 14.78
C PRO A 202 -31.08 10.07 14.12
N GLU A 203 -31.43 10.75 13.04
CA GLU A 203 -32.63 10.45 12.25
C GLU A 203 -32.54 9.01 11.70
N ALA A 204 -33.63 8.24 11.86
CA ALA A 204 -33.68 6.84 11.44
C ALA A 204 -33.39 6.64 9.93
N ALA A 205 -33.82 7.60 9.10
CA ALA A 205 -33.56 7.61 7.68
C ALA A 205 -32.05 7.75 7.37
N LEU A 206 -31.34 8.59 8.11
CA LEU A 206 -29.90 8.80 7.96
C LEU A 206 -29.10 7.55 8.37
N LEU A 207 -29.50 6.90 9.46
CA LEU A 207 -28.92 5.63 9.90
C LEU A 207 -29.13 4.51 8.87
N ALA A 208 -30.32 4.42 8.29
CA ALA A 208 -30.63 3.46 7.26
C ALA A 208 -29.76 3.68 6.00
N ALA A 209 -29.64 4.92 5.54
CA ALA A 209 -28.79 5.30 4.42
C ALA A 209 -27.31 4.98 4.66
N ALA A 210 -26.78 5.31 5.84
CA ALA A 210 -25.41 5.00 6.24
C ALA A 210 -25.16 3.47 6.29
N SER A 211 -26.10 2.71 6.86
CA SER A 211 -26.03 1.25 6.92
C SER A 211 -26.06 0.61 5.54
N ASP A 212 -26.84 1.17 4.60
CA ASP A 212 -26.91 0.70 3.22
C ASP A 212 -25.60 0.96 2.45
N GLN A 213 -24.98 2.12 2.62
CA GLN A 213 -23.66 2.41 2.03
C GLN A 213 -22.57 1.43 2.50
N LEU A 214 -22.68 0.94 3.73
CA LEU A 214 -21.73 -0.01 4.33
C LEU A 214 -22.06 -1.48 3.99
N ARG A 215 -23.07 -1.79 3.20
CA ARG A 215 -23.35 -3.17 2.77
C ARG A 215 -22.20 -3.74 1.96
N VAL A 216 -21.93 -5.03 2.15
CA VAL A 216 -20.84 -5.75 1.47
C VAL A 216 -20.89 -5.58 -0.03
N THR A 217 -22.09 -5.67 -0.63
CA THR A 217 -22.28 -5.51 -2.07
C THR A 217 -21.88 -4.14 -2.62
N ARG A 218 -21.94 -3.08 -1.81
CA ARG A 218 -21.52 -1.74 -2.20
C ARG A 218 -20.04 -1.46 -1.94
N VAL A 219 -19.46 -2.14 -0.96
CA VAL A 219 -18.07 -1.98 -0.55
C VAL A 219 -17.14 -2.88 -1.39
N LEU A 220 -17.62 -4.05 -1.79
CA LEU A 220 -16.85 -5.08 -2.50
C LEU A 220 -16.13 -4.58 -3.77
N PRO A 221 -16.73 -3.76 -4.67
CA PRO A 221 -16.00 -3.27 -5.85
C PRO A 221 -14.74 -2.48 -5.50
N LEU A 222 -14.79 -1.71 -4.41
CA LEU A 222 -13.63 -0.97 -3.91
C LEU A 222 -12.57 -1.90 -3.33
N GLY A 223 -12.99 -2.88 -2.52
CA GLY A 223 -12.10 -3.90 -1.99
C GLY A 223 -11.41 -4.72 -3.08
N LEU A 224 -12.15 -5.09 -4.13
CA LEU A 224 -11.57 -5.78 -5.29
C LEU A 224 -10.55 -4.93 -6.03
N SER A 225 -10.78 -3.62 -6.16
CA SER A 225 -9.81 -2.70 -6.78
C SER A 225 -8.51 -2.61 -5.97
N ASN A 226 -8.62 -2.52 -4.64
CA ASN A 226 -7.47 -2.53 -3.75
C ASN A 226 -6.72 -3.86 -3.78
N LEU A 227 -7.46 -4.98 -3.78
CA LEU A 227 -6.87 -6.31 -3.89
C LEU A 227 -6.14 -6.49 -5.22
N LEU A 228 -6.70 -5.99 -6.32
CA LEU A 228 -6.07 -6.02 -7.64
C LEU A 228 -4.76 -5.22 -7.65
N ASN A 229 -4.75 -4.05 -7.03
CA ASN A 229 -3.53 -3.26 -6.86
C ASN A 229 -2.48 -4.00 -6.00
N LEU A 230 -2.91 -4.67 -4.93
CA LEU A 230 -2.03 -5.47 -4.09
C LEU A 230 -1.45 -6.67 -4.85
N VAL A 231 -2.25 -7.33 -5.71
CA VAL A 231 -1.78 -8.39 -6.61
C VAL A 231 -0.72 -7.83 -7.55
N PHE A 232 -0.98 -6.72 -8.22
CA PHE A 232 -0.02 -6.08 -9.11
C PHE A 232 1.31 -5.76 -8.41
N MET A 233 1.27 -5.32 -7.15
CA MET A 233 2.45 -4.88 -6.39
C MET A 233 3.25 -6.02 -5.74
N ASN A 234 2.61 -7.15 -5.37
CA ASN A 234 3.23 -8.10 -4.44
C ASN A 234 3.05 -9.58 -4.81
N VAL A 235 2.38 -9.90 -5.92
CA VAL A 235 2.16 -11.32 -6.30
C VAL A 235 3.48 -12.05 -6.59
N ASP A 236 4.49 -11.33 -7.05
CA ASP A 236 5.83 -11.84 -7.32
C ASP A 236 6.42 -12.56 -6.11
N ILE A 237 6.30 -11.95 -4.92
CA ILE A 237 6.82 -12.50 -3.66
C ILE A 237 6.07 -13.79 -3.29
N LEU A 238 4.74 -13.84 -3.48
CA LEU A 238 3.96 -15.05 -3.24
C LEU A 238 4.34 -16.17 -4.20
N LEU A 239 4.45 -15.87 -5.49
CA LEU A 239 4.78 -16.86 -6.51
C LEU A 239 6.24 -17.33 -6.37
N LEU A 240 7.17 -16.43 -6.03
CA LEU A 240 8.54 -16.83 -5.70
C LEU A 240 8.57 -17.75 -4.47
N GLY A 241 7.82 -17.43 -3.42
CA GLY A 241 7.72 -18.28 -2.24
C GLY A 241 7.08 -19.63 -2.51
N ALA A 242 6.15 -19.70 -3.46
CA ALA A 242 5.47 -20.94 -3.85
C ALA A 242 6.31 -21.83 -4.77
N MET A 243 7.17 -21.26 -5.60
CA MET A 243 7.83 -21.95 -6.70
C MET A 243 9.35 -22.03 -6.55
N THR A 244 9.94 -21.34 -5.57
CA THR A 244 11.39 -21.27 -5.36
C THR A 244 11.75 -21.38 -3.87
N THR A 245 12.92 -20.87 -3.49
CA THR A 245 13.44 -20.88 -2.11
C THR A 245 13.24 -19.54 -1.41
N THR A 246 13.25 -19.56 -0.07
CA THR A 246 13.23 -18.33 0.74
C THR A 246 14.45 -17.42 0.49
N HIS A 247 15.56 -17.99 0.00
CA HIS A 247 16.71 -17.22 -0.44
C HIS A 247 16.40 -16.36 -1.66
N GLU A 248 15.72 -16.90 -2.68
CA GLU A 248 15.30 -16.16 -3.88
C GLU A 248 14.28 -15.06 -3.53
N VAL A 249 13.33 -15.36 -2.66
CA VAL A 249 12.39 -14.37 -2.11
C VAL A 249 13.15 -13.22 -1.40
N GLY A 250 14.18 -13.56 -0.65
CA GLY A 250 15.04 -12.60 0.05
C GLY A 250 15.83 -11.71 -0.90
N ARG A 251 16.45 -12.30 -1.95
CA ARG A 251 17.17 -11.56 -3.00
C ARG A 251 16.26 -10.57 -3.71
N TYR A 252 15.08 -11.02 -4.12
CA TYR A 252 14.08 -10.18 -4.78
C TYR A 252 13.59 -9.06 -3.85
N SER A 253 13.27 -9.39 -2.60
CA SER A 253 12.83 -8.41 -1.61
C SER A 253 13.90 -7.37 -1.30
N ALA A 254 15.18 -7.75 -1.24
CA ALA A 254 16.29 -6.82 -1.06
C ALA A 254 16.41 -5.81 -2.21
N ALA A 255 16.07 -6.22 -3.45
CA ALA A 255 16.03 -5.32 -4.60
C ALA A 255 14.79 -4.41 -4.61
N CYS A 256 13.60 -4.95 -4.28
CA CYS A 256 12.33 -4.21 -4.34
C CYS A 256 12.18 -3.16 -3.23
N LYS A 257 12.63 -3.44 -2.00
CA LYS A 257 12.38 -2.54 -0.86
C LYS A 257 12.95 -1.13 -1.03
N PRO A 258 14.19 -0.92 -1.50
CA PRO A 258 14.71 0.42 -1.79
C PRO A 258 13.88 1.13 -2.89
N LEU A 259 13.47 0.41 -3.92
CA LEU A 259 12.66 0.94 -5.02
C LEU A 259 11.31 1.45 -4.53
N TYR A 260 10.61 0.68 -3.68
CA TYR A 260 9.31 1.08 -3.13
C TYR A 260 9.37 2.33 -2.25
N ILE A 261 10.51 2.60 -1.60
CA ILE A 261 10.69 3.87 -0.89
C ILE A 261 10.72 5.04 -1.87
N ILE A 262 11.40 4.88 -3.00
CA ILE A 262 11.48 5.91 -4.04
C ILE A 262 10.08 6.13 -4.64
N PHE A 263 9.37 5.07 -4.99
CA PHE A 263 7.98 5.14 -5.49
C PHE A 263 7.07 5.87 -4.52
N THR A 264 7.15 5.53 -3.22
CA THR A 264 6.32 6.17 -2.19
C THR A 264 6.55 7.68 -2.11
N GLY A 265 7.82 8.11 -2.20
CA GLY A 265 8.13 9.55 -2.21
C GLY A 265 7.46 10.27 -3.38
N PHE A 266 7.43 9.64 -4.55
CA PHE A 266 6.78 10.21 -5.72
C PHE A 266 5.25 10.16 -5.64
N TRP A 267 4.65 9.08 -5.14
CA TRP A 267 3.20 8.98 -4.94
C TRP A 267 2.69 10.06 -3.98
N LEU A 268 3.40 10.33 -2.89
CA LEU A 268 3.06 11.44 -2.00
C LEU A 268 3.11 12.80 -2.70
N LEU A 269 4.02 13.00 -3.65
CA LEU A 269 4.07 14.20 -4.47
C LEU A 269 2.85 14.31 -5.40
N THR A 270 2.46 13.21 -6.05
CA THR A 270 1.27 13.19 -6.93
C THR A 270 -0.02 13.43 -6.16
N ASP A 271 -0.13 12.94 -4.92
CA ASP A 271 -1.27 13.21 -4.04
C ASP A 271 -1.41 14.71 -3.72
N VAL A 272 -0.27 15.42 -3.52
CA VAL A 272 -0.28 16.89 -3.34
C VAL A 272 -0.72 17.61 -4.61
N LEU A 273 -0.34 17.10 -5.77
CA LEU A 273 -0.67 17.71 -7.05
C LEU A 273 -2.14 17.48 -7.46
N TYR A 274 -2.80 16.45 -6.91
CA TYR A 274 -4.16 16.09 -7.26
C TYR A 274 -5.17 17.25 -7.27
N PRO A 275 -5.28 18.10 -6.22
CA PRO A 275 -6.24 19.22 -6.21
C PRO A 275 -5.95 20.25 -7.31
N HIS A 276 -4.68 20.47 -7.63
CA HIS A 276 -4.30 21.37 -8.72
C HIS A 276 -4.68 20.81 -10.08
N LEU A 277 -4.41 19.53 -10.32
CA LEU A 277 -4.75 18.85 -11.57
C LEU A 277 -6.26 18.75 -11.78
N ALA A 278 -7.04 18.56 -10.71
CA ALA A 278 -8.50 18.53 -10.77
C ALA A 278 -9.11 19.85 -11.19
N ASN A 279 -8.46 20.98 -10.90
CA ASN A 279 -8.93 22.34 -11.17
C ASN A 279 -8.33 22.95 -12.44
N ILE A 280 -7.45 22.24 -13.16
CA ILE A 280 -6.91 22.75 -14.44
C ILE A 280 -8.04 22.83 -15.47
N GLU A 281 -8.20 23.99 -16.09
CA GLU A 281 -9.10 24.13 -17.23
C GLU A 281 -8.61 23.29 -18.41
N ALA A 282 -9.54 22.51 -19.00
CA ALA A 282 -9.25 21.72 -20.17
C ALA A 282 -8.96 22.61 -21.37
N GLY A 283 -7.95 22.27 -22.17
CA GLY A 283 -7.58 22.97 -23.38
C GLY A 283 -6.29 22.44 -23.99
N PRO A 284 -5.97 22.82 -25.23
CA PRO A 284 -4.77 22.36 -25.93
C PRO A 284 -3.48 22.71 -25.17
N ARG A 285 -3.45 23.85 -24.48
CA ARG A 285 -2.29 24.26 -23.67
C ARG A 285 -2.06 23.32 -22.48
N ALA A 286 -3.12 22.94 -21.77
CA ALA A 286 -3.04 22.01 -20.65
C ALA A 286 -2.61 20.60 -21.12
N HIS A 287 -3.11 20.16 -22.27
CA HIS A 287 -2.70 18.89 -22.85
C HIS A 287 -1.22 18.85 -23.23
N ASN A 288 -0.74 19.91 -23.92
CA ASN A 288 0.68 20.02 -24.29
C ASN A 288 1.59 20.14 -23.05
N ALA A 289 1.15 20.88 -22.02
CA ALA A 289 1.87 20.98 -20.74
C ALA A 289 1.99 19.63 -20.06
N LEU A 290 0.93 18.79 -20.07
CA LEU A 290 0.97 17.42 -19.56
C LEU A 290 2.01 16.58 -20.33
N LEU A 291 2.00 16.61 -21.65
CA LEU A 291 2.96 15.85 -22.47
C LEU A 291 4.40 16.29 -22.21
N LEU A 292 4.64 17.59 -22.09
CA LEU A 292 5.96 18.13 -21.74
C LEU A 292 6.39 17.70 -20.33
N ALA A 293 5.47 17.75 -19.35
CA ALA A 293 5.73 17.27 -17.99
C ALA A 293 6.05 15.78 -17.97
N LEU A 294 5.33 14.95 -18.73
CA LEU A 294 5.61 13.52 -18.86
C LEU A 294 6.99 13.27 -19.49
N ALA A 295 7.34 13.99 -20.56
CA ALA A 295 8.65 13.86 -21.21
C ALA A 295 9.79 14.27 -20.25
N GLY A 296 9.65 15.41 -19.57
CA GLY A 296 10.62 15.86 -18.57
C GLY A 296 10.77 14.88 -17.40
N LEU A 297 9.64 14.35 -16.91
CA LEU A 297 9.62 13.37 -15.82
C LEU A 297 10.26 12.04 -16.26
N ALA A 298 9.97 11.57 -17.46
CA ALA A 298 10.57 10.36 -18.03
C ALA A 298 12.10 10.50 -18.12
N VAL A 299 12.59 11.63 -18.62
CA VAL A 299 14.04 11.90 -18.70
C VAL A 299 14.65 11.93 -17.31
N LEU A 300 14.08 12.70 -16.38
CA LEU A 300 14.60 12.82 -15.02
C LEU A 300 14.64 11.47 -14.30
N ALA A 301 13.54 10.71 -14.38
CA ALA A 301 13.45 9.38 -13.75
C ALA A 301 14.40 8.37 -14.42
N SER A 302 14.62 8.45 -15.75
CA SER A 302 15.58 7.60 -16.44
C SER A 302 17.02 7.91 -16.04
N VAL A 303 17.38 9.19 -15.91
CA VAL A 303 18.69 9.61 -15.40
C VAL A 303 18.88 9.14 -13.97
N ALA A 304 17.86 9.29 -13.11
CA ALA A 304 17.91 8.78 -11.73
C ALA A 304 18.07 7.25 -11.69
N ALA A 305 17.32 6.52 -12.53
CA ALA A 305 17.44 5.05 -12.65
C ALA A 305 18.84 4.63 -13.11
N LEU A 306 19.42 5.32 -14.06
CA LEU A 306 20.79 5.07 -14.54
C LEU A 306 21.81 5.28 -13.40
N VAL A 307 21.75 6.43 -12.72
CA VAL A 307 22.67 6.74 -11.61
C VAL A 307 22.54 5.74 -10.48
N LEU A 308 21.31 5.42 -10.08
CA LEU A 308 21.05 4.40 -9.05
C LEU A 308 21.50 3.01 -9.50
N GLY A 309 21.32 2.67 -10.77
CA GLY A 309 21.77 1.40 -11.35
C GLY A 309 23.29 1.26 -11.38
N LEU A 310 24.03 2.32 -11.66
CA LEU A 310 25.48 2.36 -11.58
C LEU A 310 25.97 2.21 -10.13
N LEU A 311 25.24 2.84 -9.20
CA LEU A 311 25.55 2.79 -7.77
C LEU A 311 24.93 1.56 -7.05
N ALA A 312 24.17 0.73 -7.74
CA ALA A 312 23.43 -0.40 -7.14
C ALA A 312 24.25 -1.28 -6.20
N PRO A 313 25.47 -1.74 -6.54
CA PRO A 313 26.26 -2.54 -5.60
C PRO A 313 26.64 -1.77 -4.34
N ARG A 314 26.98 -0.49 -4.46
CA ARG A 314 27.33 0.36 -3.31
C ARG A 314 26.12 0.61 -2.42
N ILE A 315 24.98 0.96 -3.02
CA ILE A 315 23.72 1.20 -2.30
C ILE A 315 23.34 -0.03 -1.48
N LEU A 316 23.29 -1.20 -2.10
CA LEU A 316 22.90 -2.44 -1.43
C LEU A 316 23.91 -2.83 -0.34
N THR A 317 25.21 -2.66 -0.58
CA THR A 317 26.23 -2.91 0.44
C THR A 317 26.10 -1.95 1.63
N VAL A 318 25.83 -0.66 1.39
CA VAL A 318 25.57 0.31 2.47
C VAL A 318 24.31 -0.05 3.25
N ILE A 319 23.24 -0.50 2.59
CA ILE A 319 21.98 -0.86 3.24
C ILE A 319 22.10 -2.19 3.98
N TYR A 320 22.57 -3.25 3.30
CA TYR A 320 22.47 -4.64 3.77
C TYR A 320 23.81 -5.23 4.27
N GLY A 321 24.91 -4.51 4.15
CA GLY A 321 26.26 -4.99 4.48
C GLY A 321 26.91 -5.81 3.36
N SER A 322 26.14 -6.25 2.38
CA SER A 322 26.56 -6.96 1.16
C SER A 322 25.56 -6.74 0.04
N THR A 323 25.88 -7.15 -1.19
CA THR A 323 24.93 -7.03 -2.32
C THR A 323 23.80 -8.06 -2.25
N LEU A 324 23.92 -9.10 -1.42
CA LEU A 324 22.99 -10.25 -1.32
C LEU A 324 22.68 -10.92 -2.67
N GLY A 325 23.53 -10.73 -3.69
CA GLY A 325 23.25 -11.15 -5.06
C GLY A 325 22.09 -10.38 -5.74
N ALA A 326 21.63 -9.27 -5.16
CA ALA A 326 20.44 -8.55 -5.61
C ALA A 326 20.75 -7.35 -6.52
N ALA A 327 22.03 -7.03 -6.78
CA ALA A 327 22.41 -5.85 -7.56
C ALA A 327 21.91 -5.90 -9.02
N GLY A 328 21.94 -7.08 -9.64
CA GLY A 328 21.36 -7.31 -10.97
C GLY A 328 19.84 -7.07 -10.98
N LEU A 329 19.15 -7.69 -10.03
CA LEU A 329 17.70 -7.53 -9.85
C LEU A 329 17.30 -6.06 -9.64
N PHE A 330 18.05 -5.35 -8.79
CA PHE A 330 17.79 -3.93 -8.52
C PHE A 330 17.96 -3.07 -9.78
N ARG A 331 18.99 -3.34 -10.60
CA ARG A 331 19.18 -2.66 -11.90
C ARG A 331 18.01 -2.90 -12.86
N VAL A 332 17.52 -4.13 -12.96
CA VAL A 332 16.37 -4.47 -13.80
C VAL A 332 15.12 -3.72 -13.29
N LEU A 333 14.85 -3.80 -12.00
CA LEU A 333 13.68 -3.15 -11.39
C LEU A 333 13.71 -1.62 -11.51
N LEU A 334 14.90 -1.00 -11.55
CA LEU A 334 15.02 0.45 -11.77
C LEU A 334 14.51 0.90 -13.15
N ILE A 335 14.39 0.00 -14.14
CA ILE A 335 13.76 0.31 -15.43
C ILE A 335 12.27 0.65 -15.24
N ALA A 336 11.63 0.10 -14.20
CA ALA A 336 10.24 0.43 -13.87
C ALA A 336 10.09 1.87 -13.32
N LEU A 337 11.16 2.53 -12.85
CA LEU A 337 11.08 3.85 -12.22
C LEU A 337 10.47 4.93 -13.12
N PRO A 338 10.95 5.17 -14.35
CA PRO A 338 10.32 6.14 -15.25
C PRO A 338 8.90 5.74 -15.65
N LEU A 339 8.61 4.44 -15.75
CA LEU A 339 7.28 3.93 -16.08
C LEU A 339 6.28 4.22 -14.98
N ASP A 340 6.63 3.93 -13.71
CA ASP A 340 5.79 4.19 -12.55
C ASP A 340 5.55 5.68 -12.33
N PHE A 341 6.58 6.51 -12.45
CA PHE A 341 6.45 7.94 -12.25
C PHE A 341 5.52 8.58 -13.27
N CYS A 342 5.70 8.24 -14.56
CA CYS A 342 4.82 8.73 -15.61
C CYS A 342 3.40 8.17 -15.47
N PHE A 343 3.26 6.89 -15.12
CA PHE A 343 1.96 6.29 -14.84
C PHE A 343 1.25 6.97 -13.67
N SER A 344 1.93 7.22 -12.56
CA SER A 344 1.35 7.85 -11.36
C SER A 344 0.84 9.27 -11.66
N LEU A 345 1.53 10.03 -12.48
CA LEU A 345 1.05 11.34 -12.94
C LEU A 345 -0.22 11.19 -13.81
N LEU A 346 -0.21 10.26 -14.77
CA LEU A 346 -1.37 9.98 -15.63
C LEU A 346 -2.57 9.45 -14.83
N TRP A 347 -2.32 8.57 -13.85
CA TRP A 347 -3.33 8.09 -12.92
C TRP A 347 -4.04 9.24 -12.24
N THR A 348 -3.26 10.16 -11.65
CA THR A 348 -3.80 11.33 -10.94
C THR A 348 -4.67 12.20 -11.86
N VAL A 349 -4.23 12.41 -13.11
CA VAL A 349 -5.01 13.15 -14.12
C VAL A 349 -6.30 12.40 -14.49
N LEU A 350 -6.24 11.10 -14.74
CA LEU A 350 -7.42 10.32 -15.13
C LEU A 350 -8.47 10.27 -14.02
N VAL A 351 -8.03 9.99 -12.79
CA VAL A 351 -8.94 9.93 -11.62
C VAL A 351 -9.56 11.31 -11.34
N SER A 352 -8.79 12.40 -11.47
CA SER A 352 -9.31 13.76 -11.31
C SER A 352 -10.37 14.13 -12.36
N ARG A 353 -10.38 13.43 -13.50
CA ARG A 353 -11.34 13.62 -14.60
C ARG A 353 -12.46 12.58 -14.64
N GLY A 354 -12.49 11.63 -13.68
CA GLY A 354 -13.53 10.60 -13.59
C GLY A 354 -13.35 9.41 -14.54
N TYR A 355 -12.13 9.18 -15.05
CA TYR A 355 -11.82 8.03 -15.92
C TYR A 355 -11.35 6.80 -15.12
N ASP A 356 -11.91 6.54 -13.95
CA ASP A 356 -11.52 5.46 -13.03
C ASP A 356 -11.58 4.07 -13.69
N ARG A 357 -12.55 3.84 -14.58
CA ARG A 357 -12.70 2.57 -15.31
C ARG A 357 -11.51 2.28 -16.23
N ALA A 358 -11.00 3.29 -16.92
CA ALA A 358 -9.85 3.11 -17.80
C ALA A 358 -8.62 2.69 -17.02
N VAL A 359 -8.41 3.31 -15.85
CA VAL A 359 -7.34 2.96 -14.93
C VAL A 359 -7.51 1.54 -14.41
N LEU A 360 -8.70 1.17 -13.95
CA LEU A 360 -9.00 -0.16 -13.42
C LEU A 360 -8.74 -1.26 -14.45
N TYR A 361 -9.21 -1.08 -15.70
CA TYR A 361 -8.98 -2.08 -16.75
C TYR A 361 -7.51 -2.20 -17.15
N SER A 362 -6.78 -1.06 -17.19
CA SER A 362 -5.34 -1.07 -17.45
C SER A 362 -4.58 -1.79 -16.33
N LEU A 363 -4.94 -1.54 -15.08
CA LEU A 363 -4.36 -2.22 -13.92
C LEU A 363 -4.68 -3.73 -13.93
N ALA A 364 -5.92 -4.10 -14.26
CA ALA A 364 -6.32 -5.50 -14.37
C ALA A 364 -5.52 -6.24 -15.44
N ALA A 365 -5.34 -5.62 -16.62
CA ALA A 365 -4.53 -6.19 -17.69
C ALA A 365 -3.06 -6.36 -17.27
N ALA A 366 -2.47 -5.34 -16.63
CA ALA A 366 -1.10 -5.39 -16.16
C ALA A 366 -0.89 -6.42 -15.04
N ALA A 367 -1.82 -6.49 -14.08
CA ALA A 367 -1.78 -7.49 -13.00
C ALA A 367 -1.92 -8.92 -13.56
N SER A 368 -2.83 -9.14 -14.51
CA SER A 368 -2.98 -10.45 -15.18
C SER A 368 -1.71 -10.83 -15.92
N MET A 369 -1.11 -9.90 -16.67
CA MET A 369 0.15 -10.14 -17.36
C MET A 369 1.28 -10.46 -16.38
N ASN A 370 1.38 -9.72 -15.26
CA ASN A 370 2.36 -9.98 -14.22
C ASN A 370 2.23 -11.40 -13.67
N VAL A 371 1.01 -11.83 -13.30
CA VAL A 371 0.75 -13.19 -12.82
C VAL A 371 1.15 -14.24 -13.85
N VAL A 372 0.74 -14.08 -15.11
CA VAL A 372 1.03 -15.06 -16.19
C VAL A 372 2.54 -15.16 -16.43
N LEU A 373 3.23 -14.02 -16.56
CA LEU A 373 4.69 -14.03 -16.77
C LEU A 373 5.43 -14.68 -15.60
N ASN A 374 5.02 -14.39 -14.37
CA ASN A 374 5.61 -15.01 -13.19
C ASN A 374 5.38 -16.53 -13.17
N LEU A 375 4.15 -17.02 -13.42
CA LEU A 375 3.83 -18.44 -13.44
C LEU A 375 4.64 -19.21 -14.51
N VAL A 376 4.87 -18.57 -15.66
CA VAL A 376 5.58 -19.22 -16.79
C VAL A 376 7.10 -19.21 -16.58
N PHE A 377 7.64 -18.08 -16.09
CA PHE A 377 9.09 -17.86 -16.13
C PHE A 377 9.80 -18.06 -14.78
N ILE A 378 9.15 -17.91 -13.64
CA ILE A 378 9.77 -18.15 -12.32
C ILE A 378 10.37 -19.55 -12.20
N PRO A 379 9.73 -20.65 -12.68
CA PRO A 379 10.31 -21.99 -12.56
C PRO A 379 11.68 -22.16 -13.22
N ARG A 380 11.99 -21.32 -14.23
CA ARG A 380 13.24 -21.40 -14.99
C ARG A 380 14.26 -20.33 -14.59
N PHE A 381 13.80 -19.13 -14.26
CA PHE A 381 14.66 -17.95 -14.06
C PHE A 381 14.55 -17.34 -12.66
N HIS A 382 13.75 -17.93 -11.76
CA HIS A 382 13.62 -17.55 -10.35
C HIS A 382 13.35 -16.04 -10.17
N ALA A 383 14.09 -15.36 -9.29
CA ALA A 383 13.91 -13.93 -8.99
C ALA A 383 14.14 -13.00 -10.20
N ASP A 384 14.98 -13.40 -11.16
CA ASP A 384 15.22 -12.61 -12.37
C ASP A 384 13.96 -12.55 -13.24
N ALA A 385 13.20 -13.65 -13.32
CA ALA A 385 11.91 -13.67 -14.01
C ALA A 385 10.92 -12.69 -13.37
N ALA A 386 10.83 -12.69 -12.05
CA ALA A 386 9.94 -11.78 -11.33
C ALA A 386 10.29 -10.30 -11.58
N ALA A 387 11.59 -9.98 -11.61
CA ALA A 387 12.03 -8.61 -11.90
C ALA A 387 11.63 -8.16 -13.31
N TRP A 388 11.83 -9.01 -14.34
CA TRP A 388 11.41 -8.70 -15.69
C TRP A 388 9.90 -8.69 -15.89
N ALA A 389 9.16 -9.59 -15.22
CA ALA A 389 7.69 -9.59 -15.22
C ALA A 389 7.13 -8.27 -14.66
N THR A 390 7.72 -7.77 -13.57
CA THR A 390 7.37 -6.47 -12.98
C THR A 390 7.60 -5.34 -13.99
N VAL A 391 8.78 -5.25 -14.62
CA VAL A 391 9.09 -4.22 -15.62
C VAL A 391 8.12 -4.27 -16.80
N ALA A 392 7.88 -5.47 -17.36
CA ALA A 392 6.96 -5.66 -18.47
C ALA A 392 5.53 -5.22 -18.11
N SER A 393 5.08 -5.52 -16.90
CA SER A 393 3.76 -5.16 -16.41
C SER A 393 3.60 -3.66 -16.20
N TYR A 394 4.62 -2.97 -15.68
CA TYR A 394 4.65 -1.50 -15.63
C TYR A 394 4.66 -0.88 -17.03
N ALA A 395 5.38 -1.48 -17.97
CA ALA A 395 5.39 -1.00 -19.36
C ALA A 395 4.01 -1.13 -20.01
N LEU A 396 3.31 -2.26 -19.81
CA LEU A 396 1.94 -2.43 -20.29
C LEU A 396 1.00 -1.41 -19.65
N LEU A 397 1.06 -1.26 -18.33
CA LEU A 397 0.22 -0.34 -17.55
C LEU A 397 0.38 1.11 -18.03
N PHE A 398 1.62 1.58 -18.12
CA PHE A 398 1.94 2.92 -18.60
C PHE A 398 1.47 3.12 -20.05
N THR A 399 1.78 2.16 -20.95
CA THR A 399 1.44 2.26 -22.37
C THR A 399 -0.07 2.28 -22.59
N ALA A 400 -0.83 1.42 -21.90
CA ALA A 400 -2.29 1.37 -21.98
C ALA A 400 -2.92 2.70 -21.57
N VAL A 401 -2.48 3.25 -20.43
CA VAL A 401 -2.99 4.53 -19.92
C VAL A 401 -2.56 5.70 -20.82
N LEU A 402 -1.31 5.70 -21.32
CA LEU A 402 -0.83 6.74 -22.26
C LEU A 402 -1.64 6.73 -23.55
N ILE A 403 -1.86 5.57 -24.17
CA ILE A 403 -2.69 5.43 -25.37
C ILE A 403 -4.09 5.98 -25.12
N PHE A 404 -4.69 5.66 -23.97
CA PHE A 404 -6.01 6.17 -23.61
C PHE A 404 -6.02 7.70 -23.52
N VAL A 405 -5.04 8.30 -22.83
CA VAL A 405 -4.93 9.77 -22.67
C VAL A 405 -4.73 10.46 -24.00
N LEU A 406 -3.89 9.89 -24.89
CA LEU A 406 -3.63 10.46 -26.22
C LEU A 406 -4.86 10.36 -27.13
N ARG A 407 -5.56 9.22 -27.16
CA ARG A 407 -6.76 9.02 -28.00
C ARG A 407 -7.94 9.87 -27.55
N LYS A 408 -8.20 9.93 -26.25
CA LYS A 408 -9.29 10.72 -25.67
C LYS A 408 -8.96 12.20 -25.51
N LYS A 409 -7.69 12.60 -25.69
CA LYS A 409 -7.23 13.98 -25.47
C LYS A 409 -7.74 14.55 -24.15
N VAL A 410 -7.59 13.79 -23.05
CA VAL A 410 -8.27 13.96 -21.75
C VAL A 410 -8.22 15.38 -21.19
N LEU A 411 -7.14 16.12 -21.42
CA LEU A 411 -7.03 17.53 -21.02
C LEU A 411 -7.29 18.53 -22.18
N ALA A 412 -7.49 18.07 -23.42
CA ALA A 412 -7.80 18.96 -24.54
C ALA A 412 -9.32 19.20 -24.69
N SER A 413 -10.15 18.25 -24.24
CA SER A 413 -11.62 18.36 -24.25
C SER A 413 -12.16 18.65 -22.86
N ALA A 414 -13.28 19.37 -22.80
CA ALA A 414 -14.01 19.61 -21.53
C ALA A 414 -14.81 18.39 -21.06
N GLU A 415 -14.82 17.32 -21.85
CA GLU A 415 -15.55 16.08 -21.55
C GLU A 415 -14.96 15.40 -20.30
N LYS A 416 -15.80 15.09 -19.34
CA LYS A 416 -15.44 14.32 -18.14
C LYS A 416 -15.90 12.89 -18.31
N GLY A 417 -15.16 11.94 -17.73
CA GLY A 417 -15.57 10.54 -17.67
C GLY A 417 -16.72 10.31 -16.69
N ASP A 418 -17.35 9.14 -16.78
CA ASP A 418 -18.31 8.68 -15.76
C ASP A 418 -17.55 8.07 -14.58
N PRO A 419 -17.52 8.71 -13.42
CA PRO A 419 -16.83 8.15 -12.26
C PRO A 419 -17.54 6.88 -11.77
N VAL A 420 -16.79 5.82 -11.51
CA VAL A 420 -17.31 4.57 -10.90
C VAL A 420 -17.75 4.82 -9.46
N THR A 421 -17.06 5.74 -8.81
CA THR A 421 -17.41 6.26 -7.48
C THR A 421 -17.02 7.72 -7.43
N ALA A 422 -17.79 8.56 -6.70
CA ALA A 422 -17.35 9.92 -6.45
C ALA A 422 -15.94 9.88 -5.86
N PRO A 423 -15.02 10.74 -6.34
CA PRO A 423 -13.64 10.71 -5.89
C PRO A 423 -13.58 10.79 -4.36
N VAL A 424 -12.64 10.06 -3.78
CA VAL A 424 -12.47 9.90 -2.32
C VAL A 424 -12.30 11.25 -1.59
N TRP A 425 -12.00 12.30 -2.36
CA TRP A 425 -11.58 13.63 -1.88
C TRP A 425 -12.58 14.76 -2.24
N ALA A 426 -13.69 14.49 -2.89
CA ALA A 426 -14.74 15.47 -3.20
C ALA A 426 -15.75 15.64 -2.07
#